data_7f4a653255b4b303696a4392c5451905
#
_entry.id   7f4a653255b4b303696a4392c5451905
#
_cell.length_a   1.000
_cell.length_b   1.000
_cell.length_c   1.000
_cell.angle_alpha   90.00
_cell.angle_beta   90.00
_cell.angle_gamma   90.00
#
_symmetry.space_group_name_H-M   'P 1'
#
loop_
_entity.id
_entity.type
_entity.pdbx_description
1 polymer ?
#
loop_
_entity_poly.entity_id
_entity_poly.type
_entity_poly.pdbx_seq_one_letter_code
_entity_poly.pdbx_strand_id
1 'polypeptide(L)'
;MIEVTPIGEVRTAYITKSDTPVQSVLNVHETGRLVLAEPYHAGLDGLAAFDHAWLLTWLTPDPTDPVPASMRQVPFLLTGARRELGLFPMRGPRRPNPIGLHLVGVVEVHDDGFTFAGVDLLDHTPVLDVKPYAAPLDVPAGHHVEPPVRSGWFDDVDLSRPHTPRSLRSRRGDASGAGPGVGR
;
A
#
# COMPACT_ATOMS: atom_id res chain seq x y z
N MET A 1 17.51 -17.34 12.00
CA MET A 1 16.92 -15.98 12.02
C MET A 1 17.14 -15.40 10.64
N ILE A 2 16.13 -14.78 10.01
CA ILE A 2 16.31 -14.05 8.73
C ILE A 2 16.66 -12.62 9.12
N GLU A 3 17.75 -12.10 8.55
CA GLU A 3 18.17 -10.71 8.70
C GLU A 3 18.01 -10.02 7.36
N VAL A 4 17.43 -8.80 7.35
CA VAL A 4 17.27 -7.99 6.16
C VAL A 4 17.85 -6.61 6.38
N THR A 5 18.53 -6.08 5.37
CA THR A 5 19.14 -4.75 5.39
C THR A 5 18.39 -3.85 4.44
N PRO A 6 17.87 -2.70 4.87
CA PRO A 6 17.29 -1.73 3.95
C PRO A 6 18.34 -1.25 2.94
N ILE A 7 17.95 -1.18 1.68
CA ILE A 7 18.80 -0.66 0.60
C ILE A 7 18.69 0.85 0.44
N GLY A 8 17.67 1.47 1.06
CA GLY A 8 17.40 2.88 1.01
C GLY A 8 16.10 3.21 1.74
N GLU A 9 15.59 4.40 1.52
CA GLU A 9 14.34 4.88 2.10
C GLU A 9 13.53 5.71 1.08
N VAL A 10 12.23 5.81 1.29
CA VAL A 10 11.38 6.70 0.49
C VAL A 10 11.33 8.10 1.10
N ARG A 11 11.19 9.10 0.24
CA ARG A 11 10.87 10.49 0.57
C ARG A 11 9.52 10.84 0.00
N THR A 12 8.59 11.22 0.85
CA THR A 12 7.21 11.57 0.49
C THR A 12 6.72 12.77 1.30
N ALA A 13 5.59 13.35 0.90
CA ALA A 13 4.94 14.40 1.67
C ALA A 13 4.16 13.87 2.90
N TYR A 14 4.06 12.56 3.08
CA TYR A 14 3.23 11.95 4.11
C TYR A 14 4.03 11.65 5.37
N ILE A 15 3.79 12.41 6.43
CA ILE A 15 4.42 12.24 7.75
C ILE A 15 3.48 11.59 8.77
N THR A 16 2.18 11.48 8.46
CA THR A 16 1.20 10.85 9.33
C THR A 16 0.40 9.77 8.59
N LYS A 17 0.17 8.67 9.28
CA LYS A 17 -0.62 7.55 8.77
C LYS A 17 -2.06 7.94 8.41
N SER A 18 -2.63 8.95 9.07
CA SER A 18 -4.01 9.38 8.85
C SER A 18 -4.22 10.05 7.50
N ASP A 19 -3.19 10.63 6.93
CA ASP A 19 -3.23 11.38 5.68
C ASP A 19 -2.66 10.60 4.50
N THR A 20 -1.92 9.52 4.78
CA THR A 20 -1.34 8.64 3.75
C THR A 20 -2.44 7.85 3.04
N PRO A 21 -2.49 7.83 1.71
CA PRO A 21 -3.37 6.94 0.95
C PRO A 21 -3.18 5.48 1.33
N VAL A 22 -4.23 4.67 1.18
CA VAL A 22 -4.19 3.26 1.62
C VAL A 22 -3.60 2.30 0.60
N GLN A 23 -3.47 2.72 -0.67
CA GLN A 23 -2.85 1.94 -1.74
C GLN A 23 -2.29 2.89 -2.81
N SER A 24 -1.09 2.60 -3.31
CA SER A 24 -0.39 3.37 -4.35
C SER A 24 -1.21 3.53 -5.62
N VAL A 25 -1.86 2.48 -6.07
CA VAL A 25 -2.71 2.48 -7.27
C VAL A 25 -3.95 3.39 -7.17
N LEU A 26 -4.30 3.86 -5.98
CA LEU A 26 -5.38 4.82 -5.75
C LEU A 26 -4.88 6.28 -5.69
N ASN A 27 -3.58 6.51 -5.80
CA ASN A 27 -2.93 7.82 -5.68
C ASN A 27 -1.85 8.01 -6.76
N VAL A 28 -2.21 7.76 -8.00
CA VAL A 28 -1.29 7.70 -9.15
C VAL A 28 -0.69 9.06 -9.57
N HIS A 29 -1.23 10.17 -9.06
CA HIS A 29 -0.81 11.51 -9.47
C HIS A 29 0.26 12.12 -8.56
N GLU A 30 0.41 11.60 -7.34
CA GLU A 30 1.41 12.09 -6.42
C GLU A 30 2.72 11.33 -6.58
N THR A 31 3.82 12.06 -6.40
CA THR A 31 5.17 11.52 -6.55
C THR A 31 5.88 11.42 -5.20
N GLY A 32 6.68 10.38 -5.09
CA GLY A 32 7.68 10.20 -4.05
C GLY A 32 9.04 9.95 -4.69
N ARG A 33 10.07 9.87 -3.87
CA ARG A 33 11.42 9.54 -4.30
C ARG A 33 11.96 8.37 -3.47
N LEU A 34 12.51 7.38 -4.12
CA LEU A 34 13.41 6.42 -3.47
C LEU A 34 14.82 7.00 -3.48
N VAL A 35 15.46 7.02 -2.31
CA VAL A 35 16.88 7.35 -2.15
C VAL A 35 17.58 6.09 -1.64
N LEU A 36 18.52 5.57 -2.43
CA LEU A 36 19.31 4.39 -2.11
C LEU A 36 20.56 4.78 -1.32
N ALA A 37 21.06 3.87 -0.50
CA ALA A 37 22.39 3.97 0.06
C ALA A 37 23.45 3.71 -1.04
N GLU A 38 24.59 4.37 -0.93
CA GLU A 38 25.66 4.41 -1.96
C GLU A 38 26.08 3.03 -2.51
N PRO A 39 26.21 1.96 -1.73
CA PRO A 39 26.59 0.65 -2.28
C PRO A 39 25.60 0.05 -3.28
N TYR A 40 24.35 0.56 -3.32
CA TYR A 40 23.27 0.01 -4.14
C TYR A 40 22.96 0.83 -5.40
N HIS A 41 23.62 1.98 -5.62
CA HIS A 41 23.36 2.88 -6.74
C HIS A 41 23.52 2.18 -8.10
N ALA A 42 24.53 1.33 -8.26
CA ALA A 42 24.75 0.58 -9.50
C ALA A 42 23.60 -0.37 -9.87
N GLY A 43 22.76 -0.74 -8.89
CA GLY A 43 21.57 -1.56 -9.13
C GLY A 43 20.45 -0.86 -9.90
N LEU A 44 20.55 0.46 -10.11
CA LEU A 44 19.56 1.23 -10.89
C LEU A 44 19.75 1.11 -12.40
N ASP A 45 20.90 0.59 -12.84
CA ASP A 45 21.18 0.47 -14.27
C ASP A 45 20.12 -0.39 -14.97
N GLY A 46 19.56 0.15 -16.05
CA GLY A 46 18.49 -0.48 -16.82
C GLY A 46 17.06 -0.26 -16.27
N LEU A 47 16.86 0.30 -15.07
CA LEU A 47 15.53 0.50 -14.50
C LEU A 47 14.70 1.52 -15.32
N ALA A 48 15.33 2.49 -15.95
CA ALA A 48 14.67 3.50 -16.79
C ALA A 48 13.94 2.91 -18.03
N ALA A 49 14.19 1.64 -18.36
CA ALA A 49 13.47 0.93 -19.43
C ALA A 49 12.10 0.39 -19.01
N PHE A 50 11.73 0.52 -17.74
CA PHE A 50 10.47 0.00 -17.20
C PHE A 50 9.54 1.15 -16.80
N ASP A 51 8.26 1.03 -17.14
CA ASP A 51 7.23 2.00 -16.74
C ASP A 51 6.85 1.89 -15.27
N HIS A 52 7.00 0.68 -14.67
CA HIS A 52 6.60 0.41 -13.30
C HIS A 52 7.63 -0.46 -12.58
N ALA A 53 7.64 -0.32 -11.25
CA ALA A 53 8.43 -1.16 -10.36
C ALA A 53 7.63 -1.56 -9.11
N TRP A 54 7.99 -2.70 -8.53
CA TRP A 54 7.59 -3.12 -7.20
C TRP A 54 8.59 -2.60 -6.18
N LEU A 55 8.10 -1.88 -5.17
CA LEU A 55 8.86 -1.58 -3.97
C LEU A 55 8.47 -2.56 -2.86
N LEU A 56 9.46 -3.27 -2.34
CA LEU A 56 9.32 -4.04 -1.11
C LEU A 56 9.84 -3.19 0.05
N THR A 57 8.99 -2.93 1.03
CA THR A 57 9.30 -2.01 2.12
C THR A 57 9.14 -2.67 3.48
N TRP A 58 9.74 -2.07 4.50
CA TRP A 58 9.46 -2.42 5.88
C TRP A 58 8.53 -1.36 6.47
N LEU A 59 7.26 -1.75 6.66
CA LEU A 59 6.25 -0.86 7.21
C LEU A 59 6.41 -0.79 8.72
N THR A 60 6.97 0.30 9.22
CA THR A 60 7.13 0.51 10.66
C THR A 60 5.76 0.51 11.33
N PRO A 61 5.50 -0.42 12.27
CA PRO A 61 4.27 -0.42 13.03
C PRO A 61 4.14 0.89 13.81
N ASP A 62 2.96 1.47 13.82
CA ASP A 62 2.63 2.58 14.71
C ASP A 62 2.80 2.09 16.16
N PRO A 63 3.61 2.76 17.00
CA PRO A 63 3.79 2.36 18.41
C PRO A 63 2.47 2.31 19.19
N THR A 64 1.47 3.09 18.75
CA THR A 64 0.12 3.11 19.35
C THR A 64 -0.81 2.05 18.77
N ASP A 65 -0.39 1.36 17.72
CA ASP A 65 -1.12 0.32 17.01
C ASP A 65 -0.23 -0.93 16.81
N PRO A 66 0.10 -1.63 17.91
CA PRO A 66 1.08 -2.72 17.90
C PRO A 66 0.62 -3.89 17.02
N VAL A 67 1.56 -4.76 16.69
CA VAL A 67 1.29 -6.02 15.97
C VAL A 67 0.11 -6.73 16.63
N PRO A 68 -0.92 -7.13 15.87
CA PRO A 68 -2.12 -7.71 16.45
C PRO A 68 -1.80 -8.98 17.23
N ALA A 69 -2.33 -9.06 18.44
CA ALA A 69 -2.35 -10.31 19.21
C ALA A 69 -3.19 -11.41 18.51
N SER A 70 -4.05 -11.02 17.57
CA SER A 70 -4.93 -11.90 16.81
C SER A 70 -4.55 -11.92 15.34
N MET A 71 -4.56 -13.12 14.75
CA MET A 71 -4.43 -13.32 13.29
C MET A 71 -5.72 -12.96 12.52
N ARG A 72 -6.65 -12.26 13.15
CA ARG A 72 -7.92 -11.82 12.56
C ARG A 72 -8.10 -10.31 12.68
N GLN A 73 -8.68 -9.69 11.67
CA GLN A 73 -8.98 -8.25 11.64
C GLN A 73 -10.24 -7.97 10.82
N VAL A 74 -10.85 -6.82 11.07
CA VAL A 74 -11.88 -6.26 10.19
C VAL A 74 -11.17 -5.48 9.08
N PRO A 75 -11.46 -5.75 7.78
CA PRO A 75 -10.89 -5.01 6.66
C PRO A 75 -11.20 -3.52 6.79
N PHE A 76 -10.15 -2.69 6.75
CA PHE A 76 -10.28 -1.25 6.96
C PHE A 76 -11.09 -0.54 5.87
N LEU A 77 -11.01 -1.02 4.62
CA LEU A 77 -11.73 -0.46 3.48
C LEU A 77 -13.22 -0.85 3.43
N LEU A 78 -13.64 -1.90 4.14
CA LEU A 78 -15.05 -2.27 4.26
C LEU A 78 -15.72 -1.40 5.32
N THR A 79 -16.22 -0.24 4.92
CA THR A 79 -16.98 0.64 5.79
C THR A 79 -18.35 0.03 6.12
N GLY A 80 -18.67 -0.09 7.41
CA GLY A 80 -19.96 -0.62 7.89
C GLY A 80 -20.06 -2.13 8.06
N ALA A 81 -19.25 -2.93 7.39
CA ALA A 81 -19.18 -4.36 7.61
C ALA A 81 -18.29 -4.69 8.82
N ARG A 82 -18.85 -5.36 9.85
CA ARG A 82 -18.09 -5.89 11.01
C ARG A 82 -17.61 -7.31 10.79
N ARG A 83 -17.34 -7.68 9.54
CA ARG A 83 -16.90 -9.04 9.22
C ARG A 83 -15.40 -9.17 9.50
N GLU A 84 -15.04 -9.96 10.49
CA GLU A 84 -13.66 -10.36 10.73
C GLU A 84 -13.20 -11.39 9.70
N LEU A 85 -12.01 -11.16 9.16
CA LEU A 85 -11.32 -12.08 8.26
C LEU A 85 -9.95 -12.46 8.83
N GLY A 86 -9.34 -13.49 8.28
CA GLY A 86 -7.93 -13.79 8.54
C GLY A 86 -7.04 -12.64 8.10
N LEU A 87 -5.83 -12.57 8.61
CA LEU A 87 -4.88 -11.50 8.33
C LEU A 87 -4.36 -11.55 6.87
N PHE A 88 -4.17 -12.75 6.32
CA PHE A 88 -3.51 -12.90 5.02
C PHE A 88 -4.32 -12.40 3.80
N PRO A 89 -5.65 -12.42 3.76
CA PRO A 89 -6.41 -11.78 2.69
C PRO A 89 -6.44 -10.24 2.78
N MET A 90 -5.66 -9.62 3.67
CA MET A 90 -5.55 -8.17 3.81
C MET A 90 -4.17 -7.67 3.39
N ARG A 91 -4.07 -6.37 3.06
CA ARG A 91 -2.83 -5.71 2.63
C ARG A 91 -2.32 -4.67 3.64
N GLY A 92 -2.90 -4.60 4.84
CA GLY A 92 -2.50 -3.63 5.86
C GLY A 92 -1.15 -3.95 6.51
N PRO A 93 -0.54 -2.97 7.23
CA PRO A 93 0.79 -3.10 7.82
C PRO A 93 0.86 -3.96 9.08
N ARG A 94 -0.28 -4.25 9.73
CA ARG A 94 -0.35 -5.01 10.98
C ARG A 94 -0.18 -6.50 10.71
N ARG A 95 1.07 -6.93 10.54
CA ARG A 95 1.45 -8.31 10.17
C ARG A 95 2.62 -8.77 11.03
N PRO A 96 2.81 -10.09 11.20
CA PRO A 96 4.00 -10.63 11.88
C PRO A 96 5.31 -10.12 11.27
N ASN A 97 5.36 -10.04 9.94
CA ASN A 97 6.41 -9.37 9.17
C ASN A 97 5.74 -8.23 8.39
N PRO A 98 5.90 -6.97 8.77
CA PRO A 98 5.23 -5.85 8.16
C PRO A 98 5.89 -5.45 6.82
N ILE A 99 5.98 -6.42 5.90
CA ILE A 99 6.51 -6.19 4.56
C ILE A 99 5.41 -5.57 3.70
N GLY A 100 5.71 -4.38 3.16
CA GLY A 100 4.90 -3.70 2.17
C GLY A 100 5.25 -4.15 0.75
N LEU A 101 4.26 -4.15 -0.14
CA LEU A 101 4.41 -4.41 -1.57
C LEU A 101 3.63 -3.32 -2.31
N HIS A 102 4.36 -2.46 -3.04
CA HIS A 102 3.81 -1.27 -3.68
C HIS A 102 4.15 -1.28 -5.17
N LEU A 103 3.14 -1.25 -6.02
CA LEU A 103 3.33 -1.02 -7.46
C LEU A 103 3.37 0.49 -7.70
N VAL A 104 4.50 0.98 -8.21
CA VAL A 104 4.73 2.40 -8.46
C VAL A 104 5.11 2.63 -9.91
N GLY A 105 4.75 3.79 -10.47
CA GLY A 105 5.22 4.20 -11.80
C GLY A 105 6.63 4.78 -11.71
N VAL A 106 7.55 4.35 -12.55
CA VAL A 106 8.89 4.92 -12.68
C VAL A 106 8.78 6.22 -13.48
N VAL A 107 9.07 7.36 -12.85
CA VAL A 107 8.98 8.68 -13.48
C VAL A 107 10.33 9.13 -14.02
N GLU A 108 11.36 9.06 -13.20
CA GLU A 108 12.73 9.47 -13.53
C GLU A 108 13.74 8.73 -12.67
N VAL A 109 14.78 8.19 -13.30
CA VAL A 109 15.89 7.52 -12.60
C VAL A 109 17.05 8.50 -12.46
N HIS A 110 17.60 8.60 -11.25
CA HIS A 110 18.72 9.46 -10.86
C HIS A 110 19.92 8.60 -10.44
N ASP A 111 21.06 9.21 -10.19
CA ASP A 111 22.29 8.49 -9.79
C ASP A 111 22.13 7.78 -8.43
N ASP A 112 21.29 8.29 -7.54
CA ASP A 112 21.12 7.81 -6.16
C ASP A 112 19.74 7.19 -5.88
N GLY A 113 18.91 6.98 -6.90
CA GLY A 113 17.54 6.49 -6.72
C GLY A 113 16.63 6.81 -7.88
N PHE A 114 15.33 6.90 -7.65
CA PHE A 114 14.37 7.32 -8.67
C PHE A 114 13.14 8.00 -8.09
N THR A 115 12.55 8.89 -8.87
CA THR A 115 11.24 9.48 -8.63
C THR A 115 10.17 8.52 -9.12
N PHE A 116 9.16 8.29 -8.30
CA PHE A 116 8.05 7.41 -8.64
C PHE A 116 6.69 8.08 -8.44
N ALA A 117 5.70 7.64 -9.18
CA ALA A 117 4.29 8.00 -9.02
C ALA A 117 3.52 6.87 -8.34
N GLY A 118 2.46 7.23 -7.62
CA GLY A 118 1.68 6.26 -6.84
C GLY A 118 2.22 6.14 -5.41
N VAL A 119 1.83 7.08 -4.54
CA VAL A 119 2.36 7.15 -3.17
C VAL A 119 1.33 6.68 -2.15
N ASP A 120 1.70 5.69 -1.35
CA ASP A 120 0.94 5.20 -0.18
C ASP A 120 1.86 4.92 1.02
N LEU A 121 3.04 5.55 1.03
CA LEU A 121 4.11 5.34 1.98
C LEU A 121 4.36 6.60 2.81
N LEU A 122 4.68 6.40 4.09
CA LEU A 122 5.19 7.44 4.96
C LEU A 122 6.60 7.85 4.55
N ASP A 123 6.94 9.10 4.79
CA ASP A 123 8.31 9.58 4.67
C ASP A 123 9.26 8.73 5.52
N HIS A 124 10.47 8.51 5.02
CA HIS A 124 11.50 7.65 5.63
C HIS A 124 11.12 6.15 5.77
N THR A 125 10.11 5.65 5.06
CA THR A 125 9.85 4.21 5.05
C THR A 125 11.04 3.46 4.44
N PRO A 126 11.65 2.48 5.17
CA PRO A 126 12.76 1.70 4.65
C PRO A 126 12.36 0.84 3.46
N VAL A 127 13.20 0.82 2.41
CA VAL A 127 13.04 -0.03 1.23
C VAL A 127 14.00 -1.20 1.33
N LEU A 128 13.47 -2.41 1.17
CA LEU A 128 14.20 -3.67 1.26
C LEU A 128 14.67 -4.16 -0.10
N ASP A 129 13.87 -3.91 -1.15
CA ASP A 129 14.15 -4.38 -2.50
C ASP A 129 13.37 -3.57 -3.53
N VAL A 130 13.87 -3.55 -4.77
CA VAL A 130 13.19 -3.02 -5.95
C VAL A 130 13.18 -4.10 -7.02
N LYS A 131 12.01 -4.37 -7.61
CA LYS A 131 11.89 -5.27 -8.76
C LYS A 131 11.18 -4.57 -9.91
N PRO A 132 11.61 -4.72 -11.15
CA PRO A 132 10.86 -4.20 -12.28
C PRO A 132 9.52 -4.94 -12.37
N TYR A 133 8.46 -4.21 -12.72
CA TYR A 133 7.20 -4.84 -13.09
C TYR A 133 7.27 -5.29 -14.54
N ALA A 134 6.96 -6.56 -14.78
CA ALA A 134 6.93 -7.13 -16.10
C ALA A 134 5.60 -7.87 -16.32
N ALA A 135 4.70 -7.29 -17.11
CA ALA A 135 3.37 -7.86 -17.34
C ALA A 135 3.38 -9.36 -17.74
N PRO A 136 4.33 -9.85 -18.54
CA PRO A 136 4.39 -11.29 -18.86
C PRO A 136 4.67 -12.21 -17.65
N LEU A 137 5.25 -11.65 -16.57
CA LEU A 137 5.61 -12.39 -15.34
C LEU A 137 4.63 -12.10 -14.20
N ASP A 138 4.15 -10.86 -14.10
CA ASP A 138 3.35 -10.38 -12.96
C ASP A 138 1.85 -10.57 -13.17
N VAL A 139 1.40 -10.65 -14.43
CA VAL A 139 -0.02 -10.90 -14.77
C VAL A 139 -0.21 -12.39 -15.09
N PRO A 140 -1.04 -13.11 -14.33
CA PRO A 140 -1.33 -14.49 -14.61
C PRO A 140 -1.93 -14.69 -16.02
N ALA A 141 -1.55 -15.75 -16.70
CA ALA A 141 -2.04 -16.04 -18.04
C ALA A 141 -3.59 -16.11 -18.08
N GLY A 142 -4.19 -15.51 -19.10
CA GLY A 142 -5.65 -15.51 -19.29
C GLY A 142 -6.42 -14.43 -18.53
N HIS A 143 -5.76 -13.59 -17.73
CA HIS A 143 -6.44 -12.53 -16.94
C HIS A 143 -6.82 -11.26 -17.72
N HIS A 144 -6.55 -11.22 -19.01
CA HIS A 144 -7.08 -10.16 -19.89
C HIS A 144 -8.42 -10.54 -20.54
N VAL A 145 -8.98 -11.68 -20.13
CA VAL A 145 -10.21 -12.24 -20.71
C VAL A 145 -11.29 -12.28 -19.63
N GLU A 146 -12.51 -11.87 -19.98
CA GLU A 146 -13.71 -12.09 -19.18
C GLU A 146 -13.86 -13.58 -18.77
N PRO A 147 -14.24 -13.90 -17.54
CA PRO A 147 -14.68 -13.01 -16.48
C PRO A 147 -13.54 -12.37 -15.70
N PRO A 148 -13.81 -11.24 -15.02
CA PRO A 148 -12.79 -10.52 -14.23
C PRO A 148 -12.22 -11.38 -13.11
N VAL A 149 -10.98 -11.13 -12.74
CA VAL A 149 -10.31 -11.80 -11.61
C VAL A 149 -11.07 -11.52 -10.31
N ARG A 150 -11.39 -12.56 -9.58
CA ARG A 150 -12.03 -12.43 -8.27
C ARG A 150 -11.04 -11.84 -7.26
N SER A 151 -11.41 -10.71 -6.66
CA SER A 151 -10.59 -10.00 -5.68
C SER A 151 -11.12 -10.16 -4.24
N GLY A 152 -12.01 -11.11 -4.03
CA GLY A 152 -12.57 -11.41 -2.71
C GLY A 152 -13.34 -10.22 -2.15
N TRP A 153 -13.03 -9.83 -0.89
CA TRP A 153 -13.72 -8.72 -0.25
C TRP A 153 -13.44 -7.34 -0.88
N PHE A 154 -12.41 -7.22 -1.73
CA PHE A 154 -12.15 -5.99 -2.47
C PHE A 154 -13.22 -5.69 -3.52
N ASP A 155 -13.95 -6.71 -4.00
CA ASP A 155 -15.06 -6.52 -4.94
C ASP A 155 -16.20 -5.69 -4.31
N ASP A 156 -16.27 -5.64 -2.98
CA ASP A 156 -17.26 -4.88 -2.21
C ASP A 156 -16.80 -3.44 -1.88
N VAL A 157 -15.62 -3.02 -2.33
CA VAL A 157 -15.04 -1.70 -2.01
C VAL A 157 -15.37 -0.68 -3.08
N ASP A 158 -16.02 0.43 -2.70
CA ASP A 158 -16.22 1.58 -3.59
C ASP A 158 -14.89 2.34 -3.76
N LEU A 159 -14.21 2.12 -4.88
CA LEU A 159 -12.93 2.75 -5.22
C LEU A 159 -13.08 4.13 -5.87
N SER A 160 -14.31 4.63 -6.08
CA SER A 160 -14.58 5.92 -6.73
C SER A 160 -14.26 7.14 -5.86
N ARG A 161 -13.92 6.94 -4.59
CA ARG A 161 -13.74 8.01 -3.58
C ARG A 161 -12.34 7.97 -2.96
N PRO A 162 -11.86 9.11 -2.41
CA PRO A 162 -10.58 9.15 -1.69
C PRO A 162 -10.53 8.11 -0.55
N HIS A 163 -9.41 7.39 -0.46
CA HIS A 163 -9.17 6.30 0.49
C HIS A 163 -7.97 6.63 1.38
N THR A 164 -8.12 7.66 2.22
CA THR A 164 -7.19 7.91 3.33
C THR A 164 -7.78 7.40 4.64
N PRO A 165 -6.97 7.09 5.66
CA PRO A 165 -7.47 6.74 6.98
C PRO A 165 -8.43 7.79 7.56
N ARG A 166 -8.15 9.09 7.33
CA ARG A 166 -9.01 10.20 7.72
C ARG A 166 -10.38 10.14 7.03
N SER A 167 -10.42 10.01 5.69
CA SER A 167 -11.66 9.96 4.92
C SER A 167 -12.53 8.74 5.24
N LEU A 168 -11.92 7.61 5.58
CA LEU A 168 -12.63 6.39 5.94
C LEU A 168 -13.18 6.43 7.37
N ARG A 169 -12.50 7.10 8.30
CA ARG A 169 -12.98 7.27 9.69
C ARG A 169 -14.19 8.20 9.76
N SER A 170 -14.23 9.28 8.98
CA SER A 170 -15.40 10.17 8.92
C SER A 170 -16.66 9.43 8.46
N ARG A 171 -16.54 8.56 7.45
CA ARG A 171 -17.65 7.73 6.97
C ARG A 171 -18.17 6.73 8.02
N ARG A 172 -17.32 6.21 8.91
CA ARG A 172 -17.74 5.32 10.01
C ARG A 172 -18.53 6.07 11.08
N GLY A 173 -18.23 7.34 11.31
CA GLY A 173 -18.97 8.22 12.23
C GLY A 173 -20.40 8.49 11.74
N ASP A 174 -20.57 8.75 10.45
CA ASP A 174 -21.88 9.06 9.86
C ASP A 174 -22.83 7.84 9.82
N ALA A 175 -22.27 6.62 9.68
CA ALA A 175 -23.07 5.39 9.65
C ALA A 175 -23.62 4.98 11.05
N SER A 176 -23.06 5.52 12.13
CA SER A 176 -23.52 5.21 13.50
C SER A 176 -24.66 6.11 14.00
N GLY A 177 -25.05 7.14 13.22
CA GLY A 177 -26.03 8.14 13.59
C GLY A 177 -27.48 7.87 13.14
N ALA A 178 -27.74 6.85 12.34
CA ALA A 178 -29.09 6.50 11.89
C ALA A 178 -29.70 5.38 12.77
N GLY A 179 -29.97 5.69 14.01
CA GLY A 179 -30.89 4.90 14.83
C GLY A 179 -32.33 5.11 14.34
N PRO A 180 -33.18 4.06 14.21
CA PRO A 180 -34.56 4.24 13.85
C PRO A 180 -35.29 5.02 14.95
N GLY A 181 -35.78 6.21 14.59
CA GLY A 181 -36.71 6.95 15.45
C GLY A 181 -37.95 6.11 15.69
N VAL A 182 -38.12 5.70 16.93
CA VAL A 182 -39.38 5.08 17.42
C VAL A 182 -40.42 6.19 17.45
N GLY A 183 -41.27 6.25 16.43
CA GLY A 183 -42.47 7.07 16.45
C GLY A 183 -43.47 6.51 17.45
N ARG A 184 -43.97 7.39 18.27
CA ARG A 184 -45.20 7.16 19.10
C ARG A 184 -46.41 7.29 18.25
#